data_de13b287a18604a8bc6ab98b3a297bea
#
_entry.id   de13b287a18604a8bc6ab98b3a297bea
#
_cell.length_a   1.000
_cell.length_b   1.000
_cell.length_c   1.000
_cell.angle_alpha   90.00
_cell.angle_beta   90.00
_cell.angle_gamma   90.00
#
_symmetry.space_group_name_H-M   'P 1'
#
loop_
_entity.id
_entity.type
_entity.pdbx_description
1 polymer ?
#
loop_
_entity_poly.entity_id
_entity_poly.type
_entity_poly.pdbx_seq_one_letter_code
_entity_poly.pdbx_strand_id
1 'polypeptide(L)'
;AGVRIVVGHGHGPSTNAFQEMKEEAEEKFGLSILTAWTFAEDERLRYQNDHAGANETSIVMAVRPELIDFGQVKEDESNLIGVAGGHPIRESSEAFGNEILEYTMKTLISGIETEYKKIKER
;
A
#
# COMPACT_ATOMS: atom_id res chain seq x y z
N ALA A 1 17.80 18.17 12.68
CA ALA A 1 16.37 17.87 12.78
C ALA A 1 16.22 16.43 13.21
N GLY A 2 15.44 16.17 14.27
CA GLY A 2 15.39 14.88 14.95
C GLY A 2 14.50 13.82 14.31
N VAL A 3 14.44 13.71 12.99
CA VAL A 3 13.73 12.62 12.33
C VAL A 3 14.42 11.30 12.65
N ARG A 4 13.68 10.34 13.16
CA ARG A 4 14.18 9.02 13.57
C ARG A 4 13.46 7.88 12.86
N ILE A 5 12.23 8.11 12.40
CA ILE A 5 11.44 7.14 11.67
C ILE A 5 11.01 7.78 10.36
N VAL A 6 11.22 7.09 9.27
CA VAL A 6 10.78 7.48 7.93
C VAL A 6 9.81 6.42 7.42
N VAL A 7 8.66 6.85 6.95
CA VAL A 7 7.68 5.96 6.33
C VAL A 7 7.64 6.26 4.85
N GLY A 8 7.99 5.27 4.04
CA GLY A 8 7.90 5.34 2.59
C GLY A 8 6.60 4.70 2.10
N HIS A 9 5.93 5.40 1.20
CA HIS A 9 4.77 4.88 0.47
C HIS A 9 4.92 5.23 -1.01
N GLY A 10 4.46 4.37 -1.87
CA GLY A 10 4.52 4.64 -3.31
C GLY A 10 4.10 3.45 -4.17
N HIS A 11 4.24 3.65 -5.45
CA HIS A 11 4.06 2.64 -6.49
C HIS A 11 5.09 1.50 -6.34
N GLY A 12 4.76 0.28 -6.80
CA GLY A 12 5.58 -0.92 -6.62
C GLY A 12 7.07 -0.74 -6.91
N PRO A 13 7.48 -0.27 -8.10
CA PRO A 13 8.90 -0.04 -8.40
C PRO A 13 9.59 0.94 -7.45
N SER A 14 8.91 2.01 -7.03
CA SER A 14 9.45 2.98 -6.07
C SER A 14 9.62 2.36 -4.68
N THR A 15 8.69 1.52 -4.27
CA THR A 15 8.75 0.83 -2.99
C THR A 15 9.87 -0.21 -2.96
N ASN A 16 10.10 -0.93 -4.06
CA ASN A 16 11.22 -1.86 -4.19
C ASN A 16 12.57 -1.13 -4.06
N ALA A 17 12.76 -0.01 -4.79
CA ALA A 17 13.97 0.79 -4.68
C ALA A 17 14.18 1.33 -3.25
N PHE A 18 13.10 1.69 -2.56
CA PHE A 18 13.15 2.15 -1.18
C PHE A 18 13.54 1.02 -0.21
N GLN A 19 13.08 -0.21 -0.45
CA GLN A 19 13.49 -1.39 0.30
C GLN A 19 14.97 -1.74 0.08
N GLU A 20 15.45 -1.66 -1.15
CA GLU A 20 16.85 -1.95 -1.49
C GLU A 20 17.84 -1.00 -0.79
N MET A 21 17.48 0.28 -0.65
CA MET A 21 18.33 1.27 0.03
C MET A 21 18.17 1.31 1.56
N LYS A 22 17.23 0.56 2.12
CA LYS A 22 16.83 0.64 3.53
C LYS A 22 18.01 0.45 4.48
N GLU A 23 18.72 -0.67 4.38
CA GLU A 23 19.82 -1.01 5.30
C GLU A 23 20.93 0.04 5.29
N GLU A 24 21.37 0.46 4.11
CA GLU A 24 22.40 1.49 3.97
C GLU A 24 21.94 2.82 4.57
N ALA A 25 20.70 3.22 4.33
CA ALA A 25 20.17 4.48 4.83
C ALA A 25 19.96 4.45 6.35
N GLU A 26 19.47 3.33 6.90
CA GLU A 26 19.32 3.17 8.36
C GLU A 26 20.67 3.24 9.08
N GLU A 27 21.70 2.56 8.56
CA GLU A 27 23.05 2.59 9.11
C GLU A 27 23.66 3.99 9.00
N LYS A 28 23.61 4.60 7.84
CA LYS A 28 24.25 5.88 7.54
C LYS A 28 23.65 7.06 8.31
N PHE A 29 22.33 7.06 8.50
CA PHE A 29 21.61 8.20 9.09
C PHE A 29 21.07 7.95 10.50
N GLY A 30 21.22 6.75 11.03
CA GLY A 30 20.76 6.39 12.37
C GLY A 30 19.24 6.52 12.55
N LEU A 31 18.48 6.10 11.55
CA LEU A 31 17.03 6.17 11.53
C LEU A 31 16.43 4.78 11.27
N SER A 32 15.12 4.65 11.40
CA SER A 32 14.38 3.46 11.01
C SER A 32 13.52 3.75 9.79
N ILE A 33 13.51 2.85 8.82
CA ILE A 33 12.70 2.96 7.60
C ILE A 33 11.60 1.92 7.63
N LEU A 34 10.36 2.39 7.48
CA LEU A 34 9.17 1.57 7.32
C LEU A 34 8.57 1.81 5.94
N THR A 35 8.02 0.78 5.36
CA THR A 35 7.23 0.91 4.14
C THR A 35 5.81 0.41 4.38
N ALA A 36 4.85 0.94 3.64
CA ALA A 36 3.48 0.44 3.67
C ALA A 36 3.36 -1.01 3.15
N TRP A 37 4.44 -1.57 2.63
CA TRP A 37 4.54 -2.94 2.10
C TRP A 37 5.20 -3.93 3.08
N THR A 38 5.30 -3.59 4.35
CA THR A 38 5.75 -4.51 5.40
C THR A 38 4.65 -5.48 5.82
N PHE A 39 3.93 -6.02 4.85
CA PHE A 39 2.95 -7.09 5.08
C PHE A 39 3.62 -8.46 5.02
N ALA A 40 3.02 -9.44 5.72
CA ALA A 40 3.24 -10.82 5.37
C ALA A 40 2.90 -11.04 3.89
N GLU A 41 3.60 -11.94 3.23
CA GLU A 41 3.46 -12.13 1.78
C GLU A 41 2.02 -12.43 1.35
N ASP A 42 1.32 -13.27 2.12
CA ASP A 42 -0.08 -13.62 1.86
C ASP A 42 -1.01 -12.39 1.91
N GLU A 43 -0.81 -11.51 2.88
CA GLU A 43 -1.59 -10.28 3.02
C GLU A 43 -1.25 -9.27 1.91
N ARG A 44 0.01 -9.21 1.51
CA ARG A 44 0.42 -8.39 0.36
C ARG A 44 -0.25 -8.89 -0.92
N LEU A 45 -0.26 -10.19 -1.16
CA LEU A 45 -0.92 -10.80 -2.33
C LEU A 45 -2.42 -10.54 -2.34
N ARG A 46 -3.03 -10.47 -1.16
CA ARG A 46 -4.46 -10.15 -1.04
C ARG A 46 -4.78 -8.68 -1.29
N TYR A 47 -3.96 -7.75 -0.76
CA TYR A 47 -4.32 -6.34 -0.68
C TYR A 47 -3.55 -5.43 -1.64
N GLN A 48 -2.44 -5.88 -2.20
CA GLN A 48 -1.52 -5.03 -2.98
C GLN A 48 -0.89 -5.78 -4.17
N ASN A 49 -1.66 -6.53 -4.92
CA ASN A 49 -1.14 -7.33 -6.02
C ASN A 49 -1.63 -6.88 -7.40
N ASP A 50 -2.28 -5.74 -7.49
CA ASP A 50 -2.84 -5.26 -8.75
C ASP A 50 -2.31 -3.88 -9.18
N HIS A 51 -2.67 -3.48 -10.37
CA HIS A 51 -2.44 -2.15 -10.91
C HIS A 51 -3.69 -1.68 -11.64
N ALA A 52 -4.27 -0.58 -11.20
CA ALA A 52 -5.57 -0.07 -11.65
C ALA A 52 -6.69 -1.14 -11.63
N GLY A 53 -6.51 -2.19 -10.85
CA GLY A 53 -7.42 -3.31 -10.70
C GLY A 53 -8.38 -3.15 -9.52
N ALA A 54 -8.90 -4.28 -9.06
CA ALA A 54 -9.92 -4.31 -8.01
C ALA A 54 -9.45 -3.73 -6.67
N ASN A 55 -8.19 -3.96 -6.29
CA ASN A 55 -7.66 -3.48 -5.02
C ASN A 55 -7.52 -1.96 -5.00
N GLU A 56 -6.81 -1.40 -5.98
CA GLU A 56 -6.63 0.06 -6.08
C GLU A 56 -7.96 0.78 -6.29
N THR A 57 -8.84 0.25 -7.14
CA THR A 57 -10.18 0.79 -7.35
C THR A 57 -11.00 0.77 -6.06
N SER A 58 -10.95 -0.31 -5.28
CA SER A 58 -11.65 -0.43 -4.01
C SER A 58 -11.19 0.61 -2.99
N ILE A 59 -9.88 0.88 -2.93
CA ILE A 59 -9.34 1.93 -2.05
C ILE A 59 -9.89 3.30 -2.46
N VAL A 60 -9.93 3.60 -3.74
CA VAL A 60 -10.51 4.87 -4.22
C VAL A 60 -12.00 4.95 -3.92
N MET A 61 -12.76 3.85 -4.10
CA MET A 61 -14.18 3.79 -3.73
C MET A 61 -14.41 4.10 -2.24
N ALA A 62 -13.53 3.61 -1.37
CA ALA A 62 -13.66 3.83 0.07
C ALA A 62 -13.34 5.28 0.51
N VAL A 63 -12.45 5.97 -0.22
CA VAL A 63 -11.96 7.31 0.19
C VAL A 63 -12.60 8.43 -0.62
N ARG A 64 -12.77 8.24 -1.91
CA ARG A 64 -13.23 9.24 -2.87
C ARG A 64 -14.06 8.58 -3.99
N PRO A 65 -15.24 8.02 -3.67
CA PRO A 65 -16.06 7.28 -4.63
C PRO A 65 -16.46 8.12 -5.86
N GLU A 66 -16.53 9.44 -5.70
CA GLU A 66 -16.87 10.36 -6.80
C GLU A 66 -15.78 10.45 -7.88
N LEU A 67 -14.59 9.90 -7.64
CA LEU A 67 -13.52 9.83 -8.64
C LEU A 67 -13.57 8.58 -9.51
N ILE A 68 -14.48 7.65 -9.21
CA ILE A 68 -14.66 6.43 -9.99
C ILE A 68 -15.70 6.66 -11.08
N ASP A 69 -15.30 6.48 -12.31
CA ASP A 69 -16.20 6.46 -13.49
C ASP A 69 -16.06 5.13 -14.25
N PHE A 70 -16.98 4.24 -13.99
CA PHE A 70 -17.05 2.97 -14.72
C PHE A 70 -17.67 3.08 -16.11
N GLY A 71 -18.19 4.24 -16.49
CA GLY A 71 -18.81 4.45 -17.81
C GLY A 71 -17.85 4.31 -18.97
N GLN A 72 -16.55 4.36 -18.73
CA GLN A 72 -15.50 4.20 -19.74
C GLN A 72 -15.01 2.75 -19.90
N VAL A 73 -15.43 1.84 -19.02
CA VAL A 73 -15.02 0.44 -19.00
C VAL A 73 -16.24 -0.45 -19.23
N LYS A 74 -16.10 -1.43 -20.12
CA LYS A 74 -17.16 -2.41 -20.32
C LYS A 74 -17.01 -3.55 -19.32
N GLU A 75 -18.10 -3.89 -18.65
CA GLU A 75 -18.10 -4.94 -17.63
C GLU A 75 -17.72 -6.33 -18.19
N ASP A 76 -18.05 -6.60 -19.46
CA ASP A 76 -17.71 -7.85 -20.16
C ASP A 76 -16.32 -7.86 -20.80
N GLU A 77 -15.60 -6.74 -20.75
CA GLU A 77 -14.26 -6.63 -21.31
C GLU A 77 -13.25 -7.35 -20.40
N SER A 78 -12.69 -8.45 -20.88
CA SER A 78 -11.74 -9.26 -20.10
C SER A 78 -10.28 -8.82 -20.25
N ASN A 79 -9.99 -7.95 -21.20
CA ASN A 79 -8.62 -7.50 -21.51
C ASN A 79 -8.52 -5.98 -21.47
N LEU A 80 -8.48 -5.45 -20.27
CA LEU A 80 -8.35 -4.01 -20.04
C LEU A 80 -6.89 -3.57 -20.18
N ILE A 81 -6.63 -2.63 -21.08
CA ILE A 81 -5.28 -2.08 -21.30
C ILE A 81 -4.88 -1.26 -20.07
N GLY A 82 -3.69 -1.58 -19.50
CA GLY A 82 -3.15 -0.87 -18.33
C GLY A 82 -3.71 -1.35 -17.00
N VAL A 83 -4.50 -2.41 -16.99
CA VAL A 83 -5.00 -3.05 -15.76
C VAL A 83 -4.30 -4.40 -15.55
N ALA A 84 -3.89 -4.67 -14.33
CA ALA A 84 -3.37 -5.98 -13.92
C ALA A 84 -3.99 -6.39 -12.59
N GLY A 85 -4.33 -7.68 -12.46
CA GLY A 85 -5.01 -8.23 -11.28
C GLY A 85 -6.51 -8.36 -11.44
N GLY A 86 -7.27 -8.15 -10.37
CA GLY A 86 -8.72 -8.29 -10.38
C GLY A 86 -9.44 -7.25 -11.24
N HIS A 87 -10.56 -7.64 -11.80
CA HIS A 87 -11.33 -6.75 -12.70
C HIS A 87 -11.96 -5.58 -11.90
N PRO A 88 -11.67 -4.31 -12.26
CA PRO A 88 -12.05 -3.16 -11.44
C PRO A 88 -13.56 -3.02 -11.23
N ILE A 89 -14.40 -3.35 -12.22
CA ILE A 89 -15.87 -3.27 -12.07
C ILE A 89 -16.43 -4.47 -11.29
N ARG A 90 -15.97 -5.67 -11.60
CA ARG A 90 -16.59 -6.90 -11.08
C ARG A 90 -16.15 -7.27 -9.67
N GLU A 91 -14.94 -6.88 -9.31
CA GLU A 91 -14.27 -7.37 -8.10
C GLU A 91 -13.96 -6.28 -7.09
N SER A 92 -14.16 -5.00 -7.44
CA SER A 92 -13.98 -3.91 -6.49
C SER A 92 -15.22 -3.63 -5.65
N SER A 93 -15.00 -3.12 -4.43
CA SER A 93 -16.08 -2.61 -3.59
C SER A 93 -15.53 -1.64 -2.53
N GLU A 94 -16.38 -0.73 -2.08
CA GLU A 94 -16.07 0.16 -0.95
C GLU A 94 -15.72 -0.64 0.31
N ALA A 95 -16.45 -1.72 0.59
CA ALA A 95 -16.18 -2.58 1.74
C ALA A 95 -14.78 -3.19 1.69
N PHE A 96 -14.35 -3.70 0.54
CA PHE A 96 -13.01 -4.23 0.37
C PHE A 96 -11.95 -3.13 0.47
N GLY A 97 -12.21 -1.94 -0.05
CA GLY A 97 -11.32 -0.80 0.11
C GLY A 97 -11.12 -0.40 1.57
N ASN A 98 -12.19 -0.39 2.37
CA ASN A 98 -12.12 -0.14 3.80
C ASN A 98 -11.32 -1.22 4.53
N GLU A 99 -11.49 -2.50 4.18
CA GLU A 99 -10.70 -3.62 4.72
C GLU A 99 -9.20 -3.44 4.44
N ILE A 100 -8.82 -3.08 3.21
CA ILE A 100 -7.44 -2.81 2.82
C ILE A 100 -6.86 -1.65 3.64
N LEU A 101 -7.59 -0.57 3.78
CA LEU A 101 -7.16 0.62 4.52
C LEU A 101 -6.98 0.32 6.00
N GLU A 102 -7.93 -0.36 6.62
CA GLU A 102 -7.86 -0.73 8.04
C GLU A 102 -6.64 -1.61 8.31
N TYR A 103 -6.42 -2.63 7.48
CA TYR A 103 -5.25 -3.50 7.61
C TYR A 103 -3.95 -2.73 7.44
N THR A 104 -3.85 -1.90 6.40
CA THR A 104 -2.67 -1.07 6.12
C THR A 104 -2.35 -0.14 7.29
N MET A 105 -3.34 0.57 7.79
CA MET A 105 -3.17 1.50 8.92
C MET A 105 -2.75 0.78 10.19
N LYS A 106 -3.40 -0.33 10.52
CA LYS A 106 -3.06 -1.13 11.71
C LYS A 106 -1.62 -1.63 11.67
N THR A 107 -1.19 -2.17 10.53
CA THR A 107 0.17 -2.70 10.35
C THR A 107 1.21 -1.58 10.44
N LEU A 108 0.95 -0.45 9.80
CA LEU A 108 1.85 0.69 9.80
C LEU A 108 1.98 1.33 11.19
N ILE A 109 0.88 1.54 11.89
CA ILE A 109 0.88 2.07 13.25
C ILE A 109 1.66 1.14 14.19
N SER A 110 1.42 -0.16 14.13
CA SER A 110 2.14 -1.15 14.93
C SER A 110 3.65 -1.13 14.64
N GLY A 111 4.04 -0.98 13.38
CA GLY A 111 5.44 -0.84 12.99
C GLY A 111 6.08 0.42 13.57
N ILE A 112 5.40 1.57 13.46
CA ILE A 112 5.87 2.84 14.01
C ILE A 112 6.04 2.76 15.54
N GLU A 113 5.06 2.20 16.25
CA GLU A 113 5.10 2.04 17.70
C GLU A 113 6.27 1.15 18.13
N THR A 114 6.52 0.08 17.38
CA THR A 114 7.64 -0.84 17.65
C THR A 114 8.97 -0.14 17.49
N GLU A 115 9.19 0.58 16.40
CA GLU A 115 10.44 1.34 16.19
C GLU A 115 10.60 2.49 17.18
N TYR A 116 9.51 3.16 17.53
CA TYR A 116 9.55 4.23 18.53
C TYR A 116 9.97 3.74 19.92
N LYS A 117 9.50 2.56 20.36
CA LYS A 117 9.94 1.92 21.61
C LYS A 117 11.43 1.63 21.58
N LYS A 118 11.95 1.01 20.51
CA LYS A 118 13.39 0.74 20.36
C LYS A 118 14.25 2.01 20.42
N ILE A 119 13.76 3.12 19.86
CA ILE A 119 14.49 4.41 19.90
C ILE A 119 14.54 4.99 21.30
N LYS A 120 13.49 4.81 22.10
CA LYS A 120 13.46 5.28 23.49
C LYS A 120 14.34 4.48 24.44
N GLU A 121 14.61 3.24 24.14
CA GLU A 121 15.41 2.33 24.96
C GLU A 121 16.92 2.44 24.68
N ARG A 122 17.33 3.18 23.66
CA ARG A 122 18.73 3.52 23.32
C ARG A 122 19.17 4.82 23.96
#